data_4fdc538668495ade35ca97ab9316eee5
#
_entry.id   4fdc538668495ade35ca97ab9316eee5
#
_cell.length_a   1.000
_cell.length_b   1.000
_cell.length_c   1.000
_cell.angle_alpha   90.00
_cell.angle_beta   90.00
_cell.angle_gamma   90.00
#
_symmetry.space_group_name_H-M   'P 1'
#
loop_
_entity.id
_entity.type
_entity.pdbx_description
1 polymer ?
#
loop_
_entity_poly.entity_id
_entity_poly.type
_entity_poly.pdbx_seq_one_letter_code
_entity_poly.pdbx_strand_id
1 'polypeptide(L)'
;MLWCSLSVFIGLSAISQGGVTRFIPGILVSTTILFYLIVIRANSVTYSSLKQFNTKTGVLSIASSAGTLCCVADTIYHMVMKSGAISKLMSKGISTTTIQAVVVIALLTMSFIAMYGVSVIFNYILSNVVALIDTIIDNKYEINNIVAIVVCALYFFLIVWVYRNTTAFYGSGYNDVIYGSDSYTLTGSNVWLSLFQGQNDLRQPLYMLTAAPFMGIAYILGIILNCFYVNGLAIAYAFVQALLLVWSIWLLSHLISNNDIIRSLIILILSVSYPAIVFSLCLEQYVSSFFWLIMAVVAVMYDQKKADLMIIGAANGLLTSAFMVVWKRAKSFVEWFQSAFKCGMMFLLTLFAFGRADIFLNIKANLAEIFQHTGKKLTIVDKAYQYSKFVVDCFVGQPAVEKVHKSGFLIWGSSESTTINVAGVIIIVLIVIAIIWNRESLLCKISASWIGFSVLLLCVLGWGTSSNALFLYSLYFSWAFWVPFFLSIQRIYNKGYKKSAIVILTCLFILIAKFNIAEFIRMLNFAIENYPL
;
A
#
# COMPACT_ATOMS: atom_id res chain seq x y z
N MET A 1 13.90 11.85 25.51
CA MET A 1 12.65 12.36 24.95
C MET A 1 12.11 11.44 23.86
N LEU A 2 12.84 11.21 22.76
CA LEU A 2 12.41 10.32 21.67
C LEU A 2 12.02 8.91 22.16
N TRP A 3 12.82 8.30 23.01
CA TRP A 3 12.53 6.98 23.59
C TRP A 3 11.22 6.96 24.37
N CYS A 4 11.00 7.94 25.28
CA CYS A 4 9.74 8.04 26.03
C CYS A 4 8.54 8.22 25.10
N SER A 5 8.67 9.08 24.09
CA SER A 5 7.61 9.33 23.10
C SER A 5 7.25 8.08 22.32
N LEU A 6 8.24 7.31 21.85
CA LEU A 6 8.01 6.08 21.11
C LEU A 6 7.44 4.97 21.99
N SER A 7 7.91 4.86 23.25
CA SER A 7 7.35 3.90 24.20
C SER A 7 5.89 4.18 24.51
N VAL A 8 5.52 5.46 24.69
CA VAL A 8 4.12 5.89 24.87
C VAL A 8 3.30 5.57 23.63
N PHE A 9 3.83 5.85 22.43
CA PHE A 9 3.14 5.55 21.17
C PHE A 9 2.89 4.04 20.97
N ILE A 10 3.90 3.20 21.21
CA ILE A 10 3.77 1.74 21.14
C ILE A 10 2.74 1.25 22.18
N GLY A 11 2.77 1.81 23.39
CA GLY A 11 1.79 1.52 24.42
C GLY A 11 0.36 1.88 24.04
N LEU A 12 0.13 3.09 23.50
CA LEU A 12 -1.17 3.53 22.98
C LEU A 12 -1.67 2.60 21.87
N SER A 13 -0.81 2.26 20.91
CA SER A 13 -1.17 1.37 19.82
C SER A 13 -1.51 -0.04 20.31
N ALA A 14 -0.79 -0.58 21.30
CA ALA A 14 -1.11 -1.86 21.93
C ALA A 14 -2.46 -1.83 22.65
N ILE A 15 -2.74 -0.76 23.38
CA ILE A 15 -4.04 -0.57 24.07
C ILE A 15 -5.18 -0.51 23.05
N SER A 16 -5.01 0.22 21.95
CA SER A 16 -6.06 0.35 20.93
C SER A 16 -6.46 -0.98 20.28
N GLN A 17 -5.60 -2.00 20.36
CA GLN A 17 -5.89 -3.36 19.88
C GLN A 17 -6.45 -4.31 20.94
N GLY A 18 -6.73 -3.82 22.14
CA GLY A 18 -7.29 -4.64 23.23
C GLY A 18 -6.34 -5.71 23.81
N GLY A 19 -5.05 -5.61 23.51
CA GLY A 19 -4.07 -6.66 23.76
C GLY A 19 -2.95 -6.32 24.72
N VAL A 20 -3.14 -5.39 25.67
CA VAL A 20 -2.06 -4.88 26.57
C VAL A 20 -1.24 -5.98 27.21
N THR A 21 -1.88 -7.01 27.75
CA THR A 21 -1.19 -8.09 28.49
C THR A 21 -0.32 -8.97 27.58
N ARG A 22 -0.71 -9.17 26.33
CA ARG A 22 0.06 -9.97 25.35
C ARG A 22 1.29 -9.23 24.82
N PHE A 23 1.26 -7.90 24.85
CA PHE A 23 2.29 -7.05 24.26
C PHE A 23 3.31 -6.50 25.29
N ILE A 24 3.07 -6.67 26.60
CA ILE A 24 4.01 -6.22 27.63
C ILE A 24 5.44 -6.70 27.36
N PRO A 25 5.71 -7.99 27.10
CA PRO A 25 7.07 -8.45 26.79
C PRO A 25 7.63 -7.80 25.52
N GLY A 26 6.82 -7.66 24.46
CA GLY A 26 7.21 -7.01 23.22
C GLY A 26 7.52 -5.52 23.41
N ILE A 27 6.70 -4.80 24.19
CA ILE A 27 6.92 -3.40 24.53
C ILE A 27 8.22 -3.23 25.33
N LEU A 28 8.46 -4.07 26.33
CA LEU A 28 9.69 -4.03 27.13
C LEU A 28 10.93 -4.30 26.29
N VAL A 29 10.90 -5.34 25.45
CA VAL A 29 12.00 -5.68 24.55
C VAL A 29 12.21 -4.56 23.53
N SER A 30 11.15 -4.06 22.89
CA SER A 30 11.25 -3.00 21.88
C SER A 30 11.74 -1.69 22.47
N THR A 31 11.29 -1.30 23.67
CA THR A 31 11.78 -0.10 24.36
C THR A 31 13.24 -0.24 24.77
N THR A 32 13.69 -1.43 25.17
CA THR A 32 15.09 -1.71 25.48
C THR A 32 15.95 -1.66 24.23
N ILE A 33 15.53 -2.27 23.13
CA ILE A 33 16.24 -2.23 21.85
C ILE A 33 16.29 -0.81 21.29
N LEU A 34 15.18 -0.07 21.32
CA LEU A 34 15.12 1.33 20.92
C LEU A 34 16.06 2.19 21.76
N PHE A 35 16.09 2.00 23.08
CA PHE A 35 17.00 2.68 23.97
C PHE A 35 18.46 2.38 23.60
N TYR A 36 18.81 1.11 23.39
CA TYR A 36 20.15 0.68 22.97
C TYR A 36 20.56 1.29 21.63
N LEU A 37 19.68 1.23 20.63
CA LEU A 37 19.92 1.82 19.29
C LEU A 37 20.06 3.35 19.35
N ILE A 38 19.29 4.02 20.19
CA ILE A 38 19.37 5.47 20.40
C ILE A 38 20.66 5.83 21.12
N VAL A 39 21.04 5.13 22.18
CA VAL A 39 22.28 5.38 22.91
C VAL A 39 23.51 5.18 22.02
N ILE A 40 23.53 4.13 21.19
CA ILE A 40 24.66 3.84 20.29
C ILE A 40 24.71 4.80 19.09
N ARG A 41 23.55 5.23 18.56
CA ARG A 41 23.46 6.12 17.39
C ARG A 41 23.07 7.56 17.70
N ALA A 42 22.77 7.90 18.95
CA ALA A 42 22.23 9.20 19.34
C ALA A 42 23.12 10.39 18.92
N ASN A 43 24.42 10.17 18.80
CA ASN A 43 25.34 11.25 18.43
C ASN A 43 25.35 11.63 16.94
N SER A 44 24.88 10.79 16.03
CA SER A 44 24.98 11.09 14.59
C SER A 44 23.64 11.30 13.89
N VAL A 45 22.63 10.48 14.20
CA VAL A 45 21.37 10.47 13.43
C VAL A 45 20.34 11.43 14.05
N THR A 46 20.23 11.50 15.37
CA THR A 46 19.21 12.33 16.03
C THR A 46 19.53 13.81 15.92
N TYR A 47 20.80 14.19 16.03
CA TYR A 47 21.23 15.58 15.91
C TYR A 47 21.13 16.10 14.47
N SER A 48 21.43 15.27 13.48
CA SER A 48 21.24 15.61 12.07
C SER A 48 19.76 15.67 11.67
N SER A 49 18.92 14.80 12.22
CA SER A 49 17.47 14.77 11.97
C SER A 49 16.75 15.98 12.56
N LEU A 50 17.13 16.41 13.76
CA LEU A 50 16.58 17.61 14.41
C LEU A 50 17.00 18.91 13.69
N LYS A 51 18.21 18.96 13.15
CA LYS A 51 18.70 20.09 12.32
C LYS A 51 18.07 20.12 10.93
N GLN A 52 17.60 18.98 10.44
CA GLN A 52 16.93 18.82 9.14
C GLN A 52 15.40 18.74 9.27
N PHE A 53 14.79 19.41 10.19
CA PHE A 53 13.35 19.68 10.14
C PHE A 53 13.11 20.60 8.93
N ASN A 54 13.25 20.03 7.74
CA ASN A 54 12.94 20.72 6.50
C ASN A 54 11.50 21.20 6.62
N THR A 55 11.28 22.49 6.49
CA THR A 55 9.99 23.13 6.73
C THR A 55 8.83 22.47 6.00
N LYS A 56 9.07 21.94 4.78
CA LYS A 56 8.04 21.26 3.97
C LYS A 56 7.63 19.89 4.52
N THR A 57 8.59 18.99 4.78
CA THR A 57 8.31 17.65 5.31
C THR A 57 7.98 17.68 6.80
N GLY A 58 8.48 18.68 7.54
CA GLY A 58 8.21 18.85 8.96
C GLY A 58 6.74 19.13 9.25
N VAL A 59 6.12 20.08 8.54
CA VAL A 59 4.69 20.39 8.69
C VAL A 59 3.83 19.18 8.36
N LEU A 60 4.14 18.48 7.26
CA LEU A 60 3.42 17.29 6.82
C LEU A 60 3.55 16.17 7.87
N SER A 61 4.74 15.98 8.44
CA SER A 61 5.01 14.97 9.48
C SER A 61 4.26 15.26 10.78
N ILE A 62 4.19 16.52 11.19
CA ILE A 62 3.44 16.93 12.37
C ILE A 62 1.94 16.72 12.15
N ALA A 63 1.41 17.15 11.00
CA ALA A 63 0.00 16.95 10.66
C ALA A 63 -0.37 15.46 10.61
N SER A 64 0.43 14.65 9.93
CA SER A 64 0.21 13.20 9.86
C SER A 64 0.28 12.54 11.24
N SER A 65 1.24 12.95 12.07
CA SER A 65 1.38 12.42 13.44
C SER A 65 0.20 12.78 14.32
N ALA A 66 -0.30 14.03 14.19
CA ALA A 66 -1.51 14.47 14.88
C ALA A 66 -2.71 13.61 14.48
N GLY A 67 -2.94 13.42 13.17
CA GLY A 67 -4.04 12.59 12.68
C GLY A 67 -3.94 11.13 13.17
N THR A 68 -2.74 10.55 13.11
CA THR A 68 -2.49 9.18 13.60
C THR A 68 -2.80 9.06 15.10
N LEU A 69 -2.30 9.99 15.90
CA LEU A 69 -2.51 9.96 17.37
C LEU A 69 -3.97 10.28 17.74
N CYS A 70 -4.63 11.17 17.02
CA CYS A 70 -6.07 11.43 17.22
C CYS A 70 -6.89 10.17 16.96
N CYS A 71 -6.63 9.45 15.85
CA CYS A 71 -7.32 8.20 15.56
C CYS A 71 -7.08 7.12 16.62
N VAL A 72 -5.82 6.94 17.06
CA VAL A 72 -5.47 5.97 18.11
C VAL A 72 -6.17 6.35 19.42
N ALA A 73 -6.15 7.62 19.79
CA ALA A 73 -6.80 8.11 21.01
C ALA A 73 -8.32 7.93 20.97
N ASP A 74 -8.96 8.22 19.84
CA ASP A 74 -10.38 8.00 19.63
C ASP A 74 -10.77 6.51 19.79
N THR A 75 -9.99 5.63 19.16
CA THR A 75 -10.17 4.17 19.31
C THR A 75 -10.08 3.74 20.78
N ILE A 76 -9.04 4.20 21.51
CA ILE A 76 -8.86 3.88 22.92
C ILE A 76 -10.01 4.44 23.76
N TYR A 77 -10.43 5.68 23.50
CA TYR A 77 -11.55 6.30 24.20
C TYR A 77 -12.80 5.42 24.12
N HIS A 78 -13.19 5.02 22.91
CA HIS A 78 -14.35 4.18 22.71
C HIS A 78 -14.22 2.80 23.38
N MET A 79 -13.05 2.19 23.34
CA MET A 79 -12.79 0.91 24.02
C MET A 79 -12.90 1.04 25.54
N VAL A 80 -12.28 2.07 26.11
CA VAL A 80 -12.29 2.32 27.56
C VAL A 80 -13.72 2.60 28.03
N MET A 81 -14.46 3.46 27.30
CA MET A 81 -15.84 3.81 27.67
C MET A 81 -16.82 2.63 27.62
N LYS A 82 -16.56 1.65 26.73
CA LYS A 82 -17.34 0.40 26.66
C LYS A 82 -16.89 -0.69 27.63
N SER A 83 -15.81 -0.47 28.39
CA SER A 83 -15.24 -1.48 29.27
C SER A 83 -16.06 -1.69 30.54
N GLY A 84 -16.08 -2.92 31.07
CA GLY A 84 -16.71 -3.23 32.35
C GLY A 84 -16.06 -2.52 33.56
N ALA A 85 -14.87 -1.93 33.40
CA ALA A 85 -14.23 -1.11 34.41
C ALA A 85 -15.00 0.20 34.64
N ILE A 86 -15.50 0.81 33.56
CA ILE A 86 -16.28 2.05 33.63
C ILE A 86 -17.61 1.80 34.36
N SER A 87 -18.31 0.72 34.04
CA SER A 87 -19.58 0.36 34.73
C SER A 87 -19.35 0.12 36.24
N LYS A 88 -18.21 -0.44 36.65
CA LYS A 88 -17.82 -0.58 38.07
C LYS A 88 -17.53 0.78 38.74
N LEU A 89 -16.93 1.73 38.04
CA LEU A 89 -16.70 3.09 38.58
C LEU A 89 -18.00 3.85 38.73
N MET A 90 -18.92 3.72 37.76
CA MET A 90 -20.26 4.31 37.83
C MET A 90 -21.08 3.73 38.98
N SER A 91 -20.99 2.42 39.23
CA SER A 91 -21.68 1.80 40.38
C SER A 91 -21.12 2.27 41.74
N LYS A 92 -19.93 2.85 41.79
CA LYS A 92 -19.34 3.51 42.96
C LYS A 92 -19.70 5.00 43.09
N GLY A 93 -20.63 5.50 42.28
CA GLY A 93 -21.12 6.88 42.33
C GLY A 93 -20.27 7.91 41.57
N ILE A 94 -19.27 7.50 40.79
CA ILE A 94 -18.48 8.43 39.97
C ILE A 94 -19.29 8.79 38.73
N SER A 95 -19.46 10.09 38.45
CA SER A 95 -20.22 10.54 37.28
C SER A 95 -19.56 10.18 35.96
N THR A 96 -20.34 9.86 34.94
CA THR A 96 -19.87 9.56 33.58
C THR A 96 -19.03 10.71 33.02
N THR A 97 -19.46 11.94 33.27
CA THR A 97 -18.73 13.15 32.81
C THR A 97 -17.34 13.27 33.44
N THR A 98 -17.20 12.93 34.71
CA THR A 98 -15.90 12.92 35.40
C THR A 98 -14.98 11.85 34.78
N ILE A 99 -15.50 10.66 34.54
CA ILE A 99 -14.73 9.57 33.92
C ILE A 99 -14.30 9.97 32.51
N GLN A 100 -15.20 10.50 31.69
CA GLN A 100 -14.90 10.99 30.35
C GLN A 100 -13.79 12.04 30.37
N ALA A 101 -13.91 13.05 31.25
CA ALA A 101 -12.90 14.10 31.38
C ALA A 101 -11.51 13.53 31.74
N VAL A 102 -11.45 12.62 32.71
CA VAL A 102 -10.18 11.99 33.10
C VAL A 102 -9.58 11.17 31.96
N VAL A 103 -10.39 10.38 31.24
CA VAL A 103 -9.91 9.58 30.09
C VAL A 103 -9.40 10.49 28.97
N VAL A 104 -10.14 11.54 28.63
CA VAL A 104 -9.73 12.50 27.59
C VAL A 104 -8.43 13.21 27.96
N ILE A 105 -8.30 13.71 29.20
CA ILE A 105 -7.07 14.37 29.66
C ILE A 105 -5.89 13.40 29.60
N ALA A 106 -6.06 12.16 30.05
CA ALA A 106 -5.01 11.14 30.00
C ALA A 106 -4.58 10.86 28.55
N LEU A 107 -5.52 10.65 27.63
CA LEU A 107 -5.24 10.39 26.21
C LEU A 107 -4.56 11.58 25.53
N LEU A 108 -5.01 12.81 25.80
CA LEU A 108 -4.38 14.02 25.28
C LEU A 108 -2.93 14.15 25.76
N THR A 109 -2.69 13.91 27.06
CA THR A 109 -1.34 13.96 27.64
C THR A 109 -0.43 12.91 27.00
N MET A 110 -0.90 11.66 26.89
CA MET A 110 -0.13 10.58 26.27
C MET A 110 0.13 10.86 24.78
N SER A 111 -0.86 11.34 24.05
CA SER A 111 -0.71 11.72 22.64
C SER A 111 0.29 12.86 22.46
N PHE A 112 0.27 13.87 23.33
CA PHE A 112 1.23 14.96 23.31
C PHE A 112 2.67 14.47 23.55
N ILE A 113 2.87 13.53 24.49
CA ILE A 113 4.18 12.91 24.72
C ILE A 113 4.63 12.11 23.50
N ALA A 114 3.72 11.32 22.88
CA ALA A 114 4.03 10.49 21.72
C ALA A 114 4.29 11.32 20.45
N MET A 115 3.72 12.53 20.34
CA MET A 115 3.76 13.39 19.16
C MET A 115 5.18 13.64 18.65
N TYR A 116 6.11 13.91 19.55
CA TYR A 116 7.50 14.17 19.19
C TYR A 116 8.14 12.98 18.48
N GLY A 117 8.04 11.78 19.06
CA GLY A 117 8.67 10.58 18.52
C GLY A 117 8.08 10.17 17.16
N VAL A 118 6.75 10.22 17.05
CA VAL A 118 6.06 9.90 15.79
C VAL A 118 6.42 10.90 14.70
N SER A 119 6.43 12.20 15.02
CA SER A 119 6.81 13.26 14.06
C SER A 119 8.25 13.11 13.57
N VAL A 120 9.19 12.72 14.44
CA VAL A 120 10.59 12.48 14.04
C VAL A 120 10.70 11.29 13.08
N ILE A 121 9.99 10.19 13.36
CA ILE A 121 9.98 9.03 12.45
C ILE A 121 9.36 9.38 11.11
N PHE A 122 8.19 10.01 11.11
CA PHE A 122 7.50 10.37 9.87
C PHE A 122 8.32 11.39 9.06
N ASN A 123 8.96 12.37 9.72
CA ASN A 123 9.85 13.30 9.04
C ASN A 123 11.07 12.59 8.43
N TYR A 124 11.65 11.62 9.13
CA TYR A 124 12.75 10.81 8.60
C TYR A 124 12.31 10.03 7.36
N ILE A 125 11.15 9.39 7.41
CA ILE A 125 10.59 8.63 6.28
C ILE A 125 10.31 9.58 5.11
N LEU A 126 9.50 10.63 5.31
CA LEU A 126 9.06 11.54 4.27
C LEU A 126 10.23 12.34 3.66
N SER A 127 11.21 12.75 4.46
CA SER A 127 12.39 13.46 3.92
C SER A 127 13.24 12.57 3.00
N ASN A 128 13.37 11.27 3.31
CA ASN A 128 14.05 10.32 2.42
C ASN A 128 13.25 10.03 1.15
N VAL A 129 11.91 9.95 1.24
CA VAL A 129 11.02 9.84 0.08
C VAL A 129 11.18 11.06 -0.82
N VAL A 130 11.04 12.26 -0.27
CA VAL A 130 11.19 13.51 -1.07
C VAL A 130 12.57 13.62 -1.68
N ALA A 131 13.64 13.38 -0.91
CA ALA A 131 15.00 13.45 -1.43
C ALA A 131 15.27 12.42 -2.54
N LEU A 132 14.60 11.27 -2.52
CA LEU A 132 14.71 10.28 -3.60
C LEU A 132 13.92 10.70 -4.84
N ILE A 133 12.76 11.30 -4.65
CA ILE A 133 11.96 11.88 -5.75
C ILE A 133 12.70 13.02 -6.43
N ASP A 134 13.33 13.90 -5.65
CA ASP A 134 14.14 15.02 -6.18
C ASP A 134 15.33 14.53 -7.05
N THR A 135 15.76 13.27 -6.93
CA THR A 135 16.80 12.71 -7.81
C THR A 135 16.29 12.38 -9.23
N ILE A 136 14.99 12.32 -9.43
CA ILE A 136 14.37 11.91 -10.70
C ILE A 136 13.77 13.12 -11.42
N ILE A 137 13.43 14.19 -10.69
CA ILE A 137 12.79 15.38 -11.24
C ILE A 137 13.84 16.29 -11.87
N ASP A 138 13.84 16.36 -13.19
CA ASP A 138 14.72 17.30 -13.93
C ASP A 138 14.10 18.71 -14.02
N ASN A 139 12.78 18.79 -14.17
CA ASN A 139 12.06 20.07 -14.33
C ASN A 139 10.68 20.05 -13.64
N LYS A 140 10.32 21.13 -12.94
CA LYS A 140 9.04 21.23 -12.22
C LYS A 140 7.84 21.58 -13.12
N TYR A 141 8.08 22.13 -14.31
CA TYR A 141 7.05 22.63 -15.22
C TYR A 141 6.92 21.77 -16.47
N GLU A 142 6.67 20.48 -16.28
CA GLU A 142 6.45 19.53 -17.37
C GLU A 142 4.95 19.24 -17.54
N ILE A 143 4.52 18.95 -18.77
CA ILE A 143 3.12 18.62 -19.11
C ILE A 143 2.66 17.37 -18.32
N ASN A 144 3.55 16.41 -18.13
CA ASN A 144 3.24 15.19 -17.37
C ASN A 144 2.80 15.49 -15.91
N ASN A 145 3.33 16.55 -15.28
CA ASN A 145 2.93 16.96 -13.94
C ASN A 145 1.48 17.50 -13.96
N ILE A 146 1.12 18.27 -15.00
CA ILE A 146 -0.24 18.77 -15.18
C ILE A 146 -1.19 17.59 -15.41
N VAL A 147 -0.80 16.63 -16.25
CA VAL A 147 -1.59 15.41 -16.51
C VAL A 147 -1.81 14.63 -15.20
N ALA A 148 -0.77 14.45 -14.38
CA ALA A 148 -0.91 13.77 -13.09
C ALA A 148 -1.89 14.50 -12.15
N ILE A 149 -1.82 15.83 -12.07
CA ILE A 149 -2.74 16.65 -11.27
C ILE A 149 -4.18 16.52 -11.78
N VAL A 150 -4.39 16.56 -13.10
CA VAL A 150 -5.72 16.38 -13.71
C VAL A 150 -6.28 15.01 -13.39
N VAL A 151 -5.46 13.96 -13.49
CA VAL A 151 -5.88 12.58 -13.13
C VAL A 151 -6.25 12.50 -11.65
N CYS A 152 -5.48 13.11 -10.74
CA CYS A 152 -5.83 13.18 -9.32
C CYS A 152 -7.18 13.87 -9.09
N ALA A 153 -7.43 15.00 -9.78
CA ALA A 153 -8.70 15.70 -9.69
C ALA A 153 -9.87 14.86 -10.22
N LEU A 154 -9.69 14.15 -11.35
CA LEU A 154 -10.70 13.24 -11.89
C LEU A 154 -11.01 12.10 -10.92
N TYR A 155 -10.00 11.49 -10.30
CA TYR A 155 -10.22 10.48 -9.27
C TYR A 155 -10.94 11.03 -8.04
N PHE A 156 -10.62 12.24 -7.60
CA PHE A 156 -11.35 12.86 -6.49
C PHE A 156 -12.85 13.00 -6.80
N PHE A 157 -13.19 13.55 -7.95
CA PHE A 157 -14.60 13.69 -8.35
C PHE A 157 -15.28 12.32 -8.50
N LEU A 158 -14.60 11.35 -9.07
CA LEU A 158 -15.10 9.99 -9.21
C LEU A 158 -15.37 9.34 -7.83
N ILE A 159 -14.43 9.46 -6.89
CA ILE A 159 -14.57 8.93 -5.51
C ILE A 159 -15.77 9.59 -4.83
N VAL A 160 -15.87 10.92 -4.86
CA VAL A 160 -17.00 11.63 -4.25
C VAL A 160 -18.32 11.17 -4.85
N TRP A 161 -18.38 11.06 -6.19
CA TRP A 161 -19.60 10.64 -6.86
C TRP A 161 -19.98 9.18 -6.53
N VAL A 162 -19.02 8.24 -6.62
CA VAL A 162 -19.25 6.82 -6.32
C VAL A 162 -19.70 6.64 -4.87
N TYR A 163 -19.00 7.25 -3.93
CA TYR A 163 -19.26 7.09 -2.50
C TYR A 163 -20.59 7.74 -2.03
N ARG A 164 -21.12 8.64 -2.83
CA ARG A 164 -22.46 9.21 -2.62
C ARG A 164 -23.60 8.34 -3.16
N ASN A 165 -23.29 7.33 -3.97
CA ASN A 165 -24.29 6.47 -4.60
C ASN A 165 -24.25 5.03 -4.10
N THR A 166 -23.13 4.56 -3.54
CA THR A 166 -23.01 3.18 -3.07
C THR A 166 -22.01 3.03 -1.93
N THR A 167 -22.24 2.04 -1.09
CA THR A 167 -21.36 1.66 0.02
C THR A 167 -20.41 0.51 -0.33
N ALA A 168 -20.51 -0.08 -1.53
CA ALA A 168 -19.78 -1.29 -1.93
C ALA A 168 -18.25 -1.18 -1.85
N PHE A 169 -17.70 0.02 -2.03
CA PHE A 169 -16.25 0.26 -2.13
C PHE A 169 -15.56 0.58 -0.82
N TYR A 170 -16.31 0.93 0.24
CA TYR A 170 -15.75 1.24 1.57
C TYR A 170 -16.41 0.47 2.70
N GLY A 171 -17.40 -0.37 2.37
CA GLY A 171 -17.99 -1.36 3.25
C GLY A 171 -18.91 -0.81 4.35
N SER A 172 -20.22 -0.91 4.15
CA SER A 172 -21.20 -0.74 5.21
C SER A 172 -21.60 -2.08 5.83
N GLY A 173 -20.65 -2.71 6.56
CA GLY A 173 -20.90 -3.98 7.23
C GLY A 173 -20.59 -5.23 6.41
N TYR A 174 -20.10 -5.08 5.16
CA TYR A 174 -19.73 -6.19 4.29
C TYR A 174 -18.29 -6.07 3.83
N ASN A 175 -17.49 -7.11 4.08
CA ASN A 175 -16.20 -7.31 3.45
C ASN A 175 -16.40 -7.99 2.10
N ASP A 176 -15.38 -7.92 1.26
CA ASP A 176 -15.26 -8.76 0.06
C ASP A 176 -16.24 -8.48 -1.07
N VAL A 177 -17.00 -7.37 -1.03
CA VAL A 177 -18.03 -7.07 -2.05
C VAL A 177 -17.41 -6.90 -3.44
N ILE A 178 -16.30 -6.17 -3.57
CA ILE A 178 -15.62 -5.93 -4.84
C ILE A 178 -14.32 -6.71 -4.87
N TYR A 179 -14.26 -7.77 -5.63
CA TYR A 179 -13.10 -8.65 -5.85
C TYR A 179 -12.47 -9.25 -4.58
N GLY A 180 -13.19 -9.29 -3.47
CA GLY A 180 -12.64 -9.78 -2.21
C GLY A 180 -11.82 -8.73 -1.46
N SER A 181 -12.16 -7.44 -1.62
CA SER A 181 -11.47 -6.32 -0.95
C SER A 181 -11.74 -6.28 0.56
N ASP A 182 -10.71 -5.98 1.36
CA ASP A 182 -10.77 -5.87 2.82
C ASP A 182 -11.27 -4.47 3.29
N SER A 183 -12.02 -3.74 2.46
CA SER A 183 -12.41 -2.33 2.66
C SER A 183 -13.08 -2.07 4.00
N TYR A 184 -13.97 -2.95 4.44
CA TYR A 184 -14.66 -2.83 5.72
C TYR A 184 -13.70 -2.97 6.91
N THR A 185 -12.78 -3.93 6.84
CA THR A 185 -11.76 -4.13 7.88
C THR A 185 -10.87 -2.92 8.01
N LEU A 186 -10.48 -2.31 6.89
CA LEU A 186 -9.62 -1.14 6.87
C LEU A 186 -10.30 0.10 7.47
N THR A 187 -11.56 0.35 7.13
CA THR A 187 -12.32 1.50 7.66
C THR A 187 -12.78 1.28 9.09
N GLY A 188 -13.33 0.10 9.38
CA GLY A 188 -13.93 -0.21 10.69
C GLY A 188 -12.91 -0.32 11.82
N SER A 189 -11.69 -0.78 11.55
CA SER A 189 -10.62 -0.92 12.55
C SER A 189 -9.49 0.09 12.42
N ASN A 190 -9.55 1.00 11.45
CA ASN A 190 -8.50 1.97 11.15
C ASN A 190 -7.11 1.32 11.02
N VAL A 191 -7.03 0.22 10.27
CA VAL A 191 -5.81 -0.58 10.13
C VAL A 191 -4.63 0.24 9.61
N TRP A 192 -4.87 1.28 8.79
CA TRP A 192 -3.80 2.18 8.33
C TRP A 192 -3.08 2.91 9.46
N LEU A 193 -3.72 3.06 10.61
CA LEU A 193 -3.22 3.83 11.75
C LEU A 193 -2.93 2.94 12.97
N SER A 194 -3.02 1.62 12.82
CA SER A 194 -2.76 0.63 13.86
C SER A 194 -1.44 -0.10 13.64
N LEU A 195 -0.57 -0.12 14.66
CA LEU A 195 0.67 -0.94 14.64
C LEU A 195 0.38 -2.43 14.63
N PHE A 196 -0.76 -2.84 15.17
CA PHE A 196 -1.13 -4.24 15.36
C PHE A 196 -2.30 -4.58 14.47
N GLN A 197 -2.00 -4.99 13.28
CA GLN A 197 -2.95 -5.37 12.25
C GLN A 197 -3.34 -6.84 12.43
N GLY A 198 -4.45 -7.08 13.13
CA GLY A 198 -4.89 -8.43 13.41
C GLY A 198 -3.93 -9.25 14.28
N GLN A 199 -4.28 -10.49 14.57
CA GLN A 199 -3.36 -11.42 15.22
C GLN A 199 -2.54 -12.11 14.14
N ASN A 200 -1.21 -12.02 14.21
CA ASN A 200 -0.27 -12.81 13.41
C ASN A 200 -0.21 -12.52 11.90
N ASP A 201 -0.51 -11.32 11.43
CA ASP A 201 -0.37 -11.03 10.00
C ASP A 201 1.10 -10.86 9.59
N LEU A 202 1.68 -11.96 9.11
CA LEU A 202 3.04 -11.95 8.56
C LEU A 202 3.09 -11.28 7.16
N ARG A 203 1.96 -11.18 6.46
CA ARG A 203 1.91 -10.61 5.10
C ARG A 203 2.26 -9.13 5.09
N GLN A 204 1.81 -8.40 6.12
CA GLN A 204 1.92 -6.95 6.25
C GLN A 204 2.36 -6.55 7.67
N PRO A 205 3.56 -6.91 8.09
CA PRO A 205 3.96 -6.94 9.50
C PRO A 205 3.85 -5.62 10.25
N LEU A 206 4.19 -4.50 9.59
CA LEU A 206 4.09 -3.14 10.13
C LEU A 206 3.51 -2.19 9.07
N TYR A 207 2.34 -2.56 8.54
CA TYR A 207 1.66 -1.80 7.51
C TYR A 207 1.47 -0.32 7.89
N MET A 208 1.16 -0.04 9.16
CA MET A 208 1.00 1.32 9.66
C MET A 208 2.24 2.19 9.43
N LEU A 209 3.46 1.68 9.60
CA LEU A 209 4.67 2.48 9.36
C LEU A 209 4.77 2.96 7.91
N THR A 210 4.16 2.23 6.99
CA THR A 210 4.14 2.56 5.57
C THR A 210 2.94 3.43 5.18
N ALA A 211 1.80 3.24 5.83
CA ALA A 211 0.55 3.91 5.52
C ALA A 211 0.32 5.19 6.34
N ALA A 212 0.60 5.18 7.64
CA ALA A 212 0.25 6.29 8.53
C ALA A 212 0.89 7.64 8.17
N PRO A 213 2.10 7.75 7.58
CA PRO A 213 2.64 9.03 7.12
C PRO A 213 1.73 9.77 6.13
N PHE A 214 0.85 9.04 5.42
CA PHE A 214 -0.11 9.56 4.46
C PHE A 214 -1.54 9.51 5.02
N MET A 215 -1.93 8.39 5.60
CA MET A 215 -3.29 8.16 6.09
C MET A 215 -3.63 8.96 7.36
N GLY A 216 -2.63 9.37 8.14
CA GLY A 216 -2.83 10.33 9.24
C GLY A 216 -3.37 11.68 8.74
N ILE A 217 -2.89 12.15 7.57
CA ILE A 217 -3.42 13.35 6.92
C ILE A 217 -4.83 13.09 6.42
N ALA A 218 -5.08 11.92 5.80
CA ALA A 218 -6.41 11.53 5.35
C ALA A 218 -7.41 11.52 6.51
N TYR A 219 -7.00 11.09 7.70
CA TYR A 219 -7.86 11.11 8.89
C TYR A 219 -8.29 12.54 9.27
N ILE A 220 -7.36 13.51 9.27
CA ILE A 220 -7.70 14.91 9.52
C ILE A 220 -8.63 15.46 8.44
N LEU A 221 -8.31 15.21 7.17
CA LEU A 221 -9.17 15.61 6.05
C LEU A 221 -10.55 14.97 6.15
N GLY A 222 -10.62 13.72 6.59
CA GLY A 222 -11.87 13.00 6.80
C GLY A 222 -12.75 13.62 7.88
N ILE A 223 -12.17 14.08 8.99
CA ILE A 223 -12.90 14.83 10.01
C ILE A 223 -13.53 16.09 9.41
N ILE A 224 -12.79 16.81 8.59
CA ILE A 224 -13.29 18.01 7.91
C ILE A 224 -14.39 17.65 6.89
N LEU A 225 -14.17 16.60 6.08
CA LEU A 225 -15.12 16.16 5.07
C LEU A 225 -16.41 15.58 5.70
N ASN A 226 -16.36 15.04 6.91
CA ASN A 226 -17.56 14.58 7.64
C ASN A 226 -18.53 15.74 7.98
N CYS A 227 -18.06 17.00 7.94
CA CYS A 227 -18.95 18.16 8.05
C CYS A 227 -19.85 18.33 6.80
N PHE A 228 -19.47 17.74 5.66
CA PHE A 228 -20.15 17.89 4.37
C PHE A 228 -20.72 16.57 3.83
N TYR A 229 -20.13 15.44 4.20
CA TYR A 229 -20.47 14.11 3.69
C TYR A 229 -20.52 13.11 4.84
N VAL A 230 -21.55 12.28 4.88
CA VAL A 230 -21.76 11.24 5.92
C VAL A 230 -20.57 10.25 5.98
N ASN A 231 -19.90 10.02 4.85
CA ASN A 231 -18.77 9.10 4.69
C ASN A 231 -17.46 9.84 4.37
N GLY A 232 -17.31 11.08 4.87
CA GLY A 232 -16.16 11.94 4.57
C GLY A 232 -14.82 11.31 4.92
N LEU A 233 -14.73 10.49 5.97
CA LEU A 233 -13.52 9.77 6.34
C LEU A 233 -13.12 8.74 5.26
N ALA A 234 -14.09 7.97 4.76
CA ALA A 234 -13.83 7.00 3.69
C ALA A 234 -13.42 7.70 2.38
N ILE A 235 -14.07 8.82 2.04
CA ILE A 235 -13.69 9.67 0.89
C ILE A 235 -12.25 10.16 1.02
N ALA A 236 -11.84 10.64 2.20
CA ALA A 236 -10.48 11.12 2.44
C ALA A 236 -9.44 10.00 2.29
N TYR A 237 -9.71 8.82 2.84
CA TYR A 237 -8.83 7.65 2.69
C TYR A 237 -8.70 7.23 1.23
N ALA A 238 -9.80 7.10 0.50
CA ALA A 238 -9.78 6.75 -0.91
C ALA A 238 -9.03 7.80 -1.74
N PHE A 239 -9.23 9.07 -1.45
CA PHE A 239 -8.52 10.14 -2.16
C PHE A 239 -7.01 10.11 -1.92
N VAL A 240 -6.56 9.98 -0.67
CA VAL A 240 -5.12 9.87 -0.38
C VAL A 240 -4.53 8.59 -0.98
N GLN A 241 -5.28 7.49 -0.97
CA GLN A 241 -4.90 6.26 -1.66
C GLN A 241 -4.75 6.48 -3.17
N ALA A 242 -5.70 7.15 -3.82
CA ALA A 242 -5.62 7.50 -5.24
C ALA A 242 -4.44 8.45 -5.55
N LEU A 243 -4.12 9.39 -4.66
CA LEU A 243 -2.92 10.22 -4.79
C LEU A 243 -1.63 9.38 -4.77
N LEU A 244 -1.50 8.41 -3.86
CA LEU A 244 -0.36 7.50 -3.81
C LEU A 244 -0.25 6.64 -5.07
N LEU A 245 -1.40 6.19 -5.62
CA LEU A 245 -1.47 5.45 -6.87
C LEU A 245 -0.94 6.30 -8.04
N VAL A 246 -1.49 7.49 -8.23
CA VAL A 246 -1.06 8.39 -9.32
C VAL A 246 0.41 8.79 -9.15
N TRP A 247 0.86 9.00 -7.94
CA TRP A 247 2.26 9.31 -7.66
C TRP A 247 3.19 8.14 -8.02
N SER A 248 2.79 6.91 -7.72
CA SER A 248 3.52 5.70 -8.14
C SER A 248 3.60 5.57 -9.66
N ILE A 249 2.50 5.83 -10.36
CA ILE A 249 2.43 5.82 -11.84
C ILE A 249 3.32 6.92 -12.43
N TRP A 250 3.26 8.11 -11.85
CA TRP A 250 4.09 9.25 -12.26
C TRP A 250 5.59 8.93 -12.10
N LEU A 251 6.02 8.38 -10.94
CA LEU A 251 7.39 7.92 -10.72
C LEU A 251 7.81 6.88 -11.76
N LEU A 252 6.95 5.90 -12.01
CA LEU A 252 7.21 4.86 -12.99
C LEU A 252 7.40 5.44 -14.40
N SER A 253 6.61 6.45 -14.79
CA SER A 253 6.74 7.12 -16.08
C SER A 253 8.11 7.79 -16.25
N HIS A 254 8.66 8.38 -15.17
CA HIS A 254 10.00 8.97 -15.15
C HIS A 254 11.12 7.94 -15.22
N LEU A 255 10.92 6.75 -14.64
CA LEU A 255 11.88 5.65 -14.77
C LEU A 255 11.96 5.11 -16.21
N ILE A 256 10.85 5.19 -16.96
CA ILE A 256 10.73 4.61 -18.31
C ILE A 256 11.19 5.58 -19.39
N SER A 257 10.86 6.86 -19.28
CA SER A 257 11.05 7.83 -20.36
C SER A 257 11.57 9.17 -19.88
N ASN A 258 12.44 9.80 -20.69
CA ASN A 258 12.86 11.20 -20.50
C ASN A 258 12.02 12.17 -21.36
N ASN A 259 11.04 11.66 -22.13
CA ASN A 259 10.20 12.49 -22.98
C ASN A 259 8.85 12.76 -22.31
N ASP A 260 8.49 14.03 -22.17
CA ASP A 260 7.32 14.51 -21.45
C ASP A 260 5.98 14.02 -22.05
N ILE A 261 5.87 13.95 -23.38
CA ILE A 261 4.66 13.45 -24.06
C ILE A 261 4.50 11.94 -23.80
N ILE A 262 5.59 11.17 -23.85
CA ILE A 262 5.54 9.73 -23.56
C ILE A 262 5.20 9.50 -22.09
N ARG A 263 5.80 10.26 -21.15
CA ARG A 263 5.45 10.22 -19.72
C ARG A 263 3.96 10.48 -19.53
N SER A 264 3.42 11.52 -20.17
CA SER A 264 2.00 11.87 -20.10
C SER A 264 1.09 10.74 -20.58
N LEU A 265 1.43 10.11 -21.72
CA LEU A 265 0.66 8.98 -22.24
C LEU A 265 0.77 7.74 -21.35
N ILE A 266 1.94 7.46 -20.77
CA ILE A 266 2.11 6.37 -19.78
C ILE A 266 1.22 6.62 -18.55
N ILE A 267 1.21 7.86 -18.03
CA ILE A 267 0.35 8.23 -16.89
C ILE A 267 -1.12 7.98 -17.24
N LEU A 268 -1.58 8.44 -18.39
CA LEU A 268 -2.96 8.25 -18.83
C LEU A 268 -3.31 6.76 -18.99
N ILE A 269 -2.46 5.97 -19.68
CA ILE A 269 -2.70 4.53 -19.90
C ILE A 269 -2.78 3.77 -18.57
N LEU A 270 -1.81 3.99 -17.69
CA LEU A 270 -1.77 3.29 -16.40
C LEU A 270 -2.91 3.73 -15.48
N SER A 271 -3.32 5.00 -15.52
CA SER A 271 -4.44 5.49 -14.73
C SER A 271 -5.81 4.97 -15.21
N VAL A 272 -5.96 4.65 -16.50
CA VAL A 272 -7.18 4.02 -17.01
C VAL A 272 -7.07 2.49 -17.07
N SER A 273 -5.97 1.89 -16.60
CA SER A 273 -5.89 0.43 -16.45
C SER A 273 -6.91 -0.05 -15.43
N TYR A 274 -7.48 -1.23 -15.65
CA TYR A 274 -8.56 -1.73 -14.80
C TYR A 274 -8.16 -1.84 -13.31
N PRO A 275 -6.96 -2.36 -12.96
CA PRO A 275 -6.50 -2.34 -11.58
C PRO A 275 -6.43 -0.93 -10.97
N ALA A 276 -5.96 0.06 -11.73
CA ALA A 276 -5.86 1.43 -11.22
C ALA A 276 -7.25 2.03 -10.93
N ILE A 277 -8.23 1.82 -11.81
CA ILE A 277 -9.61 2.29 -11.60
C ILE A 277 -10.21 1.63 -10.35
N VAL A 278 -10.13 0.31 -10.24
CA VAL A 278 -10.72 -0.43 -9.11
C VAL A 278 -10.06 -0.03 -7.78
N PHE A 279 -8.72 -0.03 -7.73
CA PHE A 279 -7.99 0.29 -6.50
C PHE A 279 -7.87 1.78 -6.19
N SER A 280 -8.30 2.68 -7.08
CA SER A 280 -8.52 4.07 -6.69
C SER A 280 -9.80 4.24 -5.85
N LEU A 281 -10.75 3.31 -5.98
CA LEU A 281 -12.05 3.34 -5.30
C LEU A 281 -12.13 2.36 -4.13
N CYS A 282 -11.73 1.10 -4.32
CA CYS A 282 -11.70 0.11 -3.25
C CYS A 282 -10.60 0.48 -2.26
N LEU A 283 -10.98 0.64 -1.00
CA LEU A 283 -10.02 0.85 0.09
C LEU A 283 -9.26 -0.45 0.33
N GLU A 284 -7.97 -0.43 -0.01
CA GLU A 284 -7.10 -1.60 0.03
C GLU A 284 -5.67 -1.27 0.44
N GLN A 285 -5.03 -2.21 1.08
CA GLN A 285 -3.64 -2.07 1.54
C GLN A 285 -2.64 -2.08 0.38
N TYR A 286 -3.02 -2.63 -0.77
CA TYR A 286 -2.13 -2.84 -1.92
C TYR A 286 -1.62 -1.54 -2.55
N VAL A 287 -2.37 -0.45 -2.50
CA VAL A 287 -1.95 0.83 -3.11
C VAL A 287 -0.77 1.44 -2.37
N SER A 288 -0.81 1.51 -1.04
CA SER A 288 0.32 2.05 -0.28
C SER A 288 1.53 1.12 -0.37
N SER A 289 1.31 -0.20 -0.39
CA SER A 289 2.38 -1.18 -0.60
C SER A 289 2.99 -1.05 -2.00
N PHE A 290 2.20 -0.78 -3.02
CA PHE A 290 2.65 -0.50 -4.38
C PHE A 290 3.52 0.76 -4.44
N PHE A 291 3.09 1.84 -3.78
CA PHE A 291 3.90 3.07 -3.69
C PHE A 291 5.30 2.78 -3.12
N TRP A 292 5.38 2.06 -2.01
CA TRP A 292 6.68 1.71 -1.41
C TRP A 292 7.50 0.76 -2.27
N LEU A 293 6.86 -0.14 -2.99
CA LEU A 293 7.55 -0.99 -3.97
C LEU A 293 8.19 -0.16 -5.08
N ILE A 294 7.47 0.80 -5.66
CA ILE A 294 8.03 1.69 -6.67
C ILE A 294 9.16 2.55 -6.08
N MET A 295 9.03 3.06 -4.85
CA MET A 295 10.11 3.75 -4.16
C MET A 295 11.35 2.87 -3.96
N ALA A 296 11.16 1.57 -3.67
CA ALA A 296 12.28 0.62 -3.59
C ALA A 296 12.95 0.41 -4.97
N VAL A 297 12.18 0.33 -6.06
CA VAL A 297 12.72 0.28 -7.43
C VAL A 297 13.54 1.54 -7.72
N VAL A 298 13.02 2.71 -7.43
CA VAL A 298 13.72 3.99 -7.60
C VAL A 298 15.04 4.00 -6.80
N ALA A 299 14.99 3.61 -5.54
CA ALA A 299 16.18 3.58 -4.68
C ALA A 299 17.26 2.62 -5.19
N VAL A 300 16.86 1.43 -5.63
CA VAL A 300 17.76 0.45 -6.22
C VAL A 300 18.42 0.99 -7.52
N MET A 301 17.70 1.78 -8.29
CA MET A 301 18.23 2.35 -9.54
C MET A 301 19.15 3.55 -9.32
N TYR A 302 18.77 4.47 -8.43
CA TYR A 302 19.39 5.80 -8.34
C TYR A 302 20.15 6.06 -7.04
N ASP A 303 19.69 5.53 -5.89
CA ASP A 303 20.32 5.79 -4.58
C ASP A 303 20.37 4.53 -3.71
N GLN A 304 21.41 3.73 -3.93
CA GLN A 304 21.63 2.47 -3.18
C GLN A 304 21.77 2.67 -1.65
N LYS A 305 22.12 3.89 -1.21
CA LYS A 305 22.22 4.18 0.24
C LYS A 305 20.85 4.19 0.91
N LYS A 306 19.81 4.58 0.16
CA LYS A 306 18.41 4.59 0.65
C LYS A 306 17.68 3.27 0.36
N ALA A 307 18.29 2.35 -0.42
CA ALA A 307 17.63 1.11 -0.82
C ALA A 307 17.16 0.28 0.39
N ASP A 308 17.98 0.16 1.45
CA ASP A 308 17.59 -0.58 2.66
C ASP A 308 16.31 -0.02 3.28
N LEU A 309 16.22 1.31 3.44
CA LEU A 309 15.03 1.96 4.01
C LEU A 309 13.79 1.70 3.16
N MET A 310 13.90 1.85 1.84
CA MET A 310 12.75 1.68 0.93
C MET A 310 12.32 0.22 0.80
N ILE A 311 13.28 -0.72 0.76
CA ILE A 311 12.98 -2.16 0.75
C ILE A 311 12.30 -2.59 2.06
N ILE A 312 12.79 -2.11 3.21
CA ILE A 312 12.19 -2.39 4.52
C ILE A 312 10.79 -1.77 4.61
N GLY A 313 10.61 -0.54 4.11
CA GLY A 313 9.30 0.08 3.99
C GLY A 313 8.35 -0.78 3.15
N ALA A 314 8.76 -1.16 1.95
CA ALA A 314 7.97 -2.01 1.06
C ALA A 314 7.64 -3.37 1.69
N ALA A 315 8.61 -4.04 2.34
CA ALA A 315 8.43 -5.33 2.99
C ALA A 315 7.47 -5.27 4.20
N ASN A 316 7.44 -4.16 4.92
CA ASN A 316 6.47 -3.93 6.00
C ASN A 316 5.06 -3.67 5.47
N GLY A 317 4.93 -3.07 4.29
CA GLY A 317 3.65 -2.90 3.59
C GLY A 317 3.14 -4.22 3.01
N LEU A 318 4.00 -4.98 2.36
CA LEU A 318 3.73 -6.32 1.85
C LEU A 318 5.05 -7.12 1.81
N LEU A 319 5.13 -8.18 2.61
CA LEU A 319 6.37 -8.94 2.84
C LEU A 319 7.06 -9.43 1.55
N THR A 320 6.27 -9.78 0.54
CA THR A 320 6.79 -10.22 -0.77
C THR A 320 7.69 -9.17 -1.45
N SER A 321 7.55 -7.89 -1.10
CA SER A 321 8.43 -6.81 -1.59
C SER A 321 9.88 -6.95 -1.10
N ALA A 322 10.14 -7.76 -0.07
CA ALA A 322 11.50 -8.08 0.36
C ALA A 322 12.35 -8.68 -0.77
N PHE A 323 11.70 -9.29 -1.79
CA PHE A 323 12.37 -9.77 -3.01
C PHE A 323 13.24 -8.69 -3.68
N MET A 324 12.92 -7.42 -3.52
CA MET A 324 13.72 -6.31 -4.05
C MET A 324 15.17 -6.28 -3.53
N VAL A 325 15.46 -6.97 -2.43
CA VAL A 325 16.84 -7.12 -1.90
C VAL A 325 17.79 -7.77 -2.91
N VAL A 326 17.27 -8.58 -3.82
CA VAL A 326 18.03 -9.25 -4.89
C VAL A 326 18.75 -8.24 -5.79
N TRP A 327 18.18 -7.04 -5.93
CA TRP A 327 18.68 -5.98 -6.81
C TRP A 327 19.64 -5.00 -6.14
N LYS A 328 20.04 -5.25 -4.90
CA LYS A 328 21.12 -4.45 -4.26
C LYS A 328 22.43 -4.65 -4.99
N ARG A 329 23.09 -3.56 -5.32
CA ARG A 329 24.37 -3.59 -6.03
C ARG A 329 25.49 -4.06 -5.11
N ALA A 330 26.30 -4.99 -5.61
CA ALA A 330 27.48 -5.51 -4.93
C ALA A 330 28.52 -5.94 -5.97
N LYS A 331 29.80 -5.90 -5.60
CA LYS A 331 30.93 -6.30 -6.46
C LYS A 331 31.14 -7.81 -6.46
N SER A 332 30.66 -8.50 -5.42
CA SER A 332 30.78 -9.95 -5.25
C SER A 332 29.52 -10.53 -4.61
N PHE A 333 29.35 -11.84 -4.74
CA PHE A 333 28.25 -12.55 -4.05
C PHE A 333 28.33 -12.40 -2.53
N VAL A 334 29.54 -12.42 -1.96
CA VAL A 334 29.74 -12.26 -0.51
C VAL A 334 29.30 -10.88 -0.04
N GLU A 335 29.69 -9.82 -0.77
CA GLU A 335 29.28 -8.44 -0.47
C GLU A 335 27.74 -8.29 -0.60
N TRP A 336 27.14 -8.90 -1.64
CA TRP A 336 25.71 -8.92 -1.82
C TRP A 336 25.01 -9.61 -0.63
N PHE A 337 25.50 -10.81 -0.24
CA PHE A 337 24.93 -11.56 0.88
C PHE A 337 25.02 -10.79 2.19
N GLN A 338 26.16 -10.17 2.48
CA GLN A 338 26.34 -9.31 3.66
C GLN A 338 25.36 -8.12 3.65
N SER A 339 25.18 -7.50 2.49
CA SER A 339 24.25 -6.38 2.32
C SER A 339 22.78 -6.81 2.46
N ALA A 340 22.42 -7.96 1.89
CA ALA A 340 21.09 -8.56 2.03
C ALA A 340 20.81 -8.97 3.49
N PHE A 341 21.77 -9.62 4.14
CA PHE A 341 21.67 -9.99 5.54
C PHE A 341 21.51 -8.77 6.46
N LYS A 342 22.28 -7.71 6.22
CA LYS A 342 22.13 -6.43 6.95
C LYS A 342 20.73 -5.87 6.79
N CYS A 343 20.19 -5.84 5.56
CA CYS A 343 18.83 -5.38 5.29
C CYS A 343 17.79 -6.23 6.05
N GLY A 344 17.93 -7.56 6.01
CA GLY A 344 17.09 -8.49 6.76
C GLY A 344 17.15 -8.27 8.27
N MET A 345 18.36 -8.08 8.83
CA MET A 345 18.52 -7.77 10.26
C MET A 345 17.91 -6.43 10.64
N MET A 346 18.02 -5.39 9.80
CA MET A 346 17.34 -4.12 10.02
C MET A 346 15.82 -4.26 9.99
N PHE A 347 15.28 -5.08 9.06
CA PHE A 347 13.86 -5.40 9.02
C PHE A 347 13.40 -6.09 10.32
N LEU A 348 14.12 -7.12 10.79
CA LEU A 348 13.83 -7.81 12.04
C LEU A 348 13.89 -6.86 13.25
N LEU A 349 14.92 -6.03 13.33
CA LEU A 349 15.06 -5.03 14.40
C LEU A 349 13.90 -4.03 14.38
N THR A 350 13.40 -3.66 13.20
CA THR A 350 12.23 -2.79 13.08
C THR A 350 11.00 -3.47 13.67
N LEU A 351 10.75 -4.75 13.36
CA LEU A 351 9.64 -5.51 13.94
C LEU A 351 9.74 -5.58 15.47
N PHE A 352 10.91 -5.91 16.01
CA PHE A 352 11.11 -5.95 17.46
C PHE A 352 10.94 -4.57 18.11
N ALA A 353 11.49 -3.52 17.49
CA ALA A 353 11.40 -2.16 18.00
C ALA A 353 9.94 -1.65 18.10
N PHE A 354 9.04 -2.13 17.22
CA PHE A 354 7.62 -1.80 17.24
C PHE A 354 6.73 -2.87 17.90
N GLY A 355 7.32 -3.76 18.69
CA GLY A 355 6.57 -4.71 19.52
C GLY A 355 5.98 -5.90 18.78
N ARG A 356 6.42 -6.19 17.52
CA ARG A 356 5.93 -7.28 16.70
C ARG A 356 6.75 -8.58 16.84
N ALA A 357 7.27 -8.84 18.03
CA ALA A 357 7.90 -10.15 18.36
C ALA A 357 6.90 -11.32 18.25
N ASP A 358 5.60 -11.05 18.37
CA ASP A 358 4.51 -12.01 18.20
C ASP A 358 4.57 -12.77 16.88
N ILE A 359 5.01 -12.11 15.79
CA ILE A 359 5.16 -12.71 14.46
C ILE A 359 6.08 -13.92 14.50
N PHE A 360 7.18 -13.87 15.26
CA PHE A 360 8.13 -14.97 15.36
C PHE A 360 7.69 -16.04 16.35
N LEU A 361 7.07 -15.64 17.45
CA LEU A 361 6.56 -16.58 18.45
C LEU A 361 5.46 -17.48 17.86
N ASN A 362 4.70 -16.96 16.89
CA ASN A 362 3.59 -17.66 16.23
C ASN A 362 3.89 -18.03 14.77
N ILE A 363 5.16 -18.18 14.38
CA ILE A 363 5.55 -18.35 12.97
C ILE A 363 4.88 -19.56 12.30
N LYS A 364 4.62 -20.65 13.06
CA LYS A 364 3.92 -21.84 12.52
C LYS A 364 2.47 -21.52 12.16
N ALA A 365 1.77 -20.76 13.01
CA ALA A 365 0.38 -20.33 12.75
C ALA A 365 0.34 -19.37 11.56
N ASN A 366 1.24 -18.40 11.52
CA ASN A 366 1.36 -17.43 10.42
C ASN A 366 1.63 -18.11 9.08
N LEU A 367 2.55 -19.09 9.04
CA LEU A 367 2.83 -19.87 7.83
C LEU A 367 1.62 -20.72 7.43
N ALA A 368 0.93 -21.35 8.40
CA ALA A 368 -0.27 -22.12 8.13
C ALA A 368 -1.38 -21.26 7.52
N GLU A 369 -1.58 -20.05 8.01
CA GLU A 369 -2.52 -19.07 7.48
C GLU A 369 -2.14 -18.67 6.04
N ILE A 370 -0.87 -18.33 5.80
CA ILE A 370 -0.36 -18.09 4.46
C ILE A 370 -0.71 -19.25 3.51
N PHE A 371 -0.46 -20.48 3.92
CA PHE A 371 -0.73 -21.66 3.10
C PHE A 371 -2.23 -21.98 2.91
N GLN A 372 -3.14 -21.39 3.68
CA GLN A 372 -4.58 -21.54 3.44
C GLN A 372 -5.03 -20.85 2.14
N HIS A 373 -4.37 -19.76 1.77
CA HIS A 373 -4.68 -19.01 0.54
C HIS A 373 -4.09 -19.64 -0.73
N THR A 374 -3.26 -20.69 -0.60
CA THR A 374 -2.77 -21.43 -1.76
C THR A 374 -3.81 -22.46 -2.19
N GLY A 375 -4.10 -22.54 -3.47
CA GLY A 375 -5.04 -23.52 -4.03
C GLY A 375 -4.50 -24.96 -3.95
N LYS A 376 -4.41 -25.53 -2.76
CA LYS A 376 -3.86 -26.88 -2.52
C LYS A 376 -4.58 -27.98 -3.28
N LYS A 377 -5.88 -27.79 -3.58
CA LYS A 377 -6.71 -28.75 -4.32
C LYS A 377 -6.63 -28.56 -5.84
N LEU A 378 -6.04 -27.45 -6.29
CA LEU A 378 -5.92 -27.11 -7.71
C LEU A 378 -4.66 -27.74 -8.30
N THR A 379 -4.78 -28.25 -9.51
CA THR A 379 -3.61 -28.71 -10.28
C THR A 379 -2.79 -27.50 -10.76
N ILE A 380 -1.54 -27.74 -11.16
CA ILE A 380 -0.70 -26.70 -11.75
C ILE A 380 -1.33 -26.13 -13.03
N VAL A 381 -2.09 -26.94 -13.76
CA VAL A 381 -2.80 -26.54 -14.97
C VAL A 381 -3.93 -25.57 -14.64
N ASP A 382 -4.73 -25.87 -13.60
CA ASP A 382 -5.81 -24.97 -13.15
C ASP A 382 -5.23 -23.60 -12.71
N LYS A 383 -4.12 -23.63 -11.99
CA LYS A 383 -3.41 -22.41 -11.58
C LYS A 383 -2.87 -21.63 -12.79
N ALA A 384 -2.36 -22.32 -13.81
CA ALA A 384 -1.92 -21.69 -15.05
C ALA A 384 -3.09 -21.05 -15.83
N TYR A 385 -4.27 -21.67 -15.81
CA TYR A 385 -5.48 -21.07 -16.39
C TYR A 385 -5.85 -19.77 -15.67
N GLN A 386 -5.89 -19.78 -14.34
CA GLN A 386 -6.15 -18.58 -13.56
C GLN A 386 -5.07 -17.50 -13.78
N TYR A 387 -3.80 -17.90 -13.86
CA TYR A 387 -2.69 -16.98 -14.11
C TYR A 387 -2.77 -16.35 -15.51
N SER A 388 -3.14 -17.12 -16.54
CA SER A 388 -3.32 -16.58 -17.89
C SER A 388 -4.41 -15.50 -17.96
N LYS A 389 -5.50 -15.68 -17.19
CA LYS A 389 -6.54 -14.67 -17.00
C LYS A 389 -6.01 -13.46 -16.22
N PHE A 390 -5.31 -13.69 -15.12
CA PHE A 390 -4.69 -12.65 -14.31
C PHE A 390 -3.78 -11.71 -15.13
N VAL A 391 -3.02 -12.26 -16.08
CA VAL A 391 -2.17 -11.45 -16.96
C VAL A 391 -3.01 -10.47 -17.77
N VAL A 392 -4.17 -10.89 -18.29
CA VAL A 392 -5.08 -9.97 -19.01
C VAL A 392 -5.66 -8.93 -18.06
N ASP A 393 -6.06 -9.33 -16.85
CA ASP A 393 -6.59 -8.42 -15.82
C ASP A 393 -5.59 -7.32 -15.40
N CYS A 394 -4.29 -7.54 -15.59
CA CYS A 394 -3.27 -6.50 -15.40
C CYS A 394 -3.33 -5.36 -16.44
N PHE A 395 -4.03 -5.55 -17.56
CA PHE A 395 -4.16 -4.59 -18.65
C PHE A 395 -5.61 -4.13 -18.83
N VAL A 396 -6.52 -5.09 -18.96
CA VAL A 396 -7.92 -4.86 -19.33
C VAL A 396 -8.83 -5.68 -18.43
N GLY A 397 -9.84 -5.04 -17.87
CA GLY A 397 -10.88 -5.71 -17.10
C GLY A 397 -11.60 -6.74 -17.96
N GLN A 398 -11.59 -7.99 -17.51
CA GLN A 398 -12.36 -9.05 -18.12
C GLN A 398 -13.76 -9.11 -17.51
N PRO A 399 -14.75 -9.66 -18.23
CA PRO A 399 -16.09 -9.78 -17.71
C PRO A 399 -16.09 -10.46 -16.33
N ALA A 400 -16.45 -9.70 -15.33
CA ALA A 400 -16.67 -10.20 -13.98
C ALA A 400 -18.11 -10.74 -13.86
N VAL A 401 -18.35 -11.49 -12.79
CA VAL A 401 -19.64 -12.12 -12.51
C VAL A 401 -20.13 -11.79 -11.11
N GLU A 402 -21.42 -11.72 -10.96
CA GLU A 402 -22.10 -11.64 -9.68
C GLU A 402 -22.10 -13.03 -9.05
N LYS A 403 -21.72 -13.11 -7.79
CA LYS A 403 -21.66 -14.35 -7.02
C LYS A 403 -22.35 -14.13 -5.67
N VAL A 404 -22.94 -15.18 -5.14
CA VAL A 404 -23.44 -15.19 -3.77
C VAL A 404 -22.29 -15.64 -2.85
N HIS A 405 -21.91 -14.76 -1.93
CA HIS A 405 -20.94 -15.12 -0.89
C HIS A 405 -21.54 -16.15 0.08
N LYS A 406 -20.71 -16.92 0.78
CA LYS A 406 -21.14 -17.92 1.77
C LYS A 406 -22.05 -17.34 2.86
N SER A 407 -21.91 -16.06 3.15
CA SER A 407 -22.74 -15.31 4.12
C SER A 407 -24.03 -14.75 3.52
N GLY A 408 -24.35 -15.05 2.25
CA GLY A 408 -25.62 -14.70 1.60
C GLY A 408 -25.67 -13.35 0.88
N PHE A 409 -24.61 -12.54 0.94
CA PHE A 409 -24.54 -11.27 0.19
C PHE A 409 -23.92 -11.45 -1.21
N LEU A 410 -24.24 -10.53 -2.12
CA LEU A 410 -23.72 -10.54 -3.48
C LEU A 410 -22.31 -9.95 -3.54
N ILE A 411 -21.45 -10.52 -4.37
CA ILE A 411 -20.11 -10.01 -4.64
C ILE A 411 -19.87 -9.87 -6.14
N TRP A 412 -19.06 -8.88 -6.50
CA TRP A 412 -18.50 -8.71 -7.85
C TRP A 412 -17.12 -9.34 -7.89
N GLY A 413 -16.93 -10.36 -8.71
CA GLY A 413 -15.68 -11.10 -8.70
C GLY A 413 -15.32 -11.71 -10.05
N SER A 414 -14.08 -12.16 -10.17
CA SER A 414 -13.58 -12.82 -11.37
C SER A 414 -14.34 -14.09 -11.67
N SER A 415 -14.74 -14.30 -12.91
CA SER A 415 -15.29 -15.59 -13.37
C SER A 415 -14.26 -16.71 -13.19
N GLU A 416 -14.71 -17.92 -12.91
CA GLU A 416 -13.82 -19.07 -12.83
C GLU A 416 -13.19 -19.36 -14.20
N SER A 417 -11.88 -19.60 -14.21
CA SER A 417 -11.16 -19.96 -15.44
C SER A 417 -10.92 -21.46 -15.45
N THR A 418 -11.59 -22.14 -16.36
CA THR A 418 -11.44 -23.60 -16.60
C THR A 418 -10.63 -23.90 -17.86
N THR A 419 -10.23 -22.85 -18.58
CA THR A 419 -9.45 -22.95 -19.82
C THR A 419 -8.39 -21.86 -19.86
N ILE A 420 -7.35 -22.11 -20.66
CA ILE A 420 -6.29 -21.11 -20.84
C ILE A 420 -6.85 -19.89 -21.58
N ASN A 421 -6.51 -18.69 -21.07
CA ASN A 421 -6.85 -17.45 -21.75
C ASN A 421 -5.84 -17.16 -22.86
N VAL A 422 -6.25 -17.33 -24.10
CA VAL A 422 -5.40 -17.14 -25.29
C VAL A 422 -4.81 -15.73 -25.35
N ALA A 423 -5.59 -14.70 -25.02
CA ALA A 423 -5.10 -13.32 -24.98
C ALA A 423 -3.98 -13.17 -23.93
N GLY A 424 -4.11 -13.80 -22.77
CA GLY A 424 -3.07 -13.83 -21.73
C GLY A 424 -1.77 -14.47 -22.22
N VAL A 425 -1.86 -15.57 -22.96
CA VAL A 425 -0.69 -16.21 -23.57
C VAL A 425 -0.01 -15.29 -24.59
N ILE A 426 -0.80 -14.65 -25.47
CA ILE A 426 -0.29 -13.70 -26.46
C ILE A 426 0.43 -12.55 -25.75
N ILE A 427 -0.17 -11.99 -24.70
CA ILE A 427 0.44 -10.91 -23.91
C ILE A 427 1.77 -11.39 -23.30
N ILE A 428 1.82 -12.58 -22.70
CA ILE A 428 3.06 -13.14 -22.14
C ILE A 428 4.14 -13.25 -23.22
N VAL A 429 3.80 -13.76 -24.41
CA VAL A 429 4.75 -13.87 -25.54
C VAL A 429 5.27 -12.50 -25.95
N LEU A 430 4.40 -11.50 -26.07
CA LEU A 430 4.79 -10.12 -26.41
C LEU A 430 5.70 -9.51 -25.33
N ILE A 431 5.41 -9.77 -24.07
CA ILE A 431 6.24 -9.31 -22.93
C ILE A 431 7.63 -9.97 -22.99
N VAL A 432 7.70 -11.28 -23.24
CA VAL A 432 8.99 -11.99 -23.37
C VAL A 432 9.82 -11.40 -24.52
N ILE A 433 9.20 -11.13 -25.67
CA ILE A 433 9.87 -10.46 -26.80
C ILE A 433 10.37 -9.08 -26.37
N ALA A 434 9.54 -8.30 -25.67
CA ALA A 434 9.91 -6.97 -25.17
C ALA A 434 11.05 -7.03 -24.14
N ILE A 435 11.08 -8.03 -23.26
CA ILE A 435 12.17 -8.26 -22.30
C ILE A 435 13.48 -8.57 -23.05
N ILE A 436 13.45 -9.48 -24.02
CA ILE A 436 14.62 -9.84 -24.82
C ILE A 436 15.16 -8.60 -25.55
N TRP A 437 14.26 -7.79 -26.11
CA TRP A 437 14.63 -6.57 -26.82
C TRP A 437 15.26 -5.51 -25.92
N ASN A 438 14.82 -5.41 -24.65
CA ASN A 438 15.29 -4.42 -23.67
C ASN A 438 16.20 -5.01 -22.59
N ARG A 439 16.80 -6.18 -22.81
CA ARG A 439 17.59 -6.94 -21.82
C ARG A 439 18.76 -6.16 -21.18
N GLU A 440 19.25 -5.11 -21.82
CA GLU A 440 20.34 -4.27 -21.28
C GLU A 440 19.83 -3.28 -20.23
N SER A 441 18.55 -2.93 -20.23
CA SER A 441 17.95 -2.01 -19.27
C SER A 441 17.86 -2.65 -17.88
N LEU A 442 18.39 -1.96 -16.87
CA LEU A 442 18.28 -2.39 -15.47
C LEU A 442 16.80 -2.48 -15.05
N LEU A 443 15.99 -1.48 -15.41
CA LEU A 443 14.57 -1.46 -15.12
C LEU A 443 13.85 -2.67 -15.75
N CYS A 444 14.22 -3.04 -16.98
CA CYS A 444 13.69 -4.23 -17.64
C CYS A 444 14.07 -5.51 -16.89
N LYS A 445 15.30 -5.63 -16.41
CA LYS A 445 15.77 -6.80 -15.63
C LYS A 445 15.01 -6.92 -14.30
N ILE A 446 14.82 -5.81 -13.58
CA ILE A 446 14.03 -5.76 -12.35
C ILE A 446 12.60 -6.20 -12.63
N SER A 447 11.96 -5.64 -13.65
CA SER A 447 10.62 -5.99 -14.09
C SER A 447 10.50 -7.47 -14.47
N ALA A 448 11.42 -8.00 -15.29
CA ALA A 448 11.43 -9.41 -15.69
C ALA A 448 11.57 -10.36 -14.49
N SER A 449 12.43 -10.01 -13.51
CA SER A 449 12.55 -10.81 -12.27
C SER A 449 11.27 -10.76 -11.44
N TRP A 450 10.57 -9.63 -11.41
CA TRP A 450 9.29 -9.47 -10.71
C TRP A 450 8.18 -10.27 -11.39
N ILE A 451 8.16 -10.32 -12.73
CA ILE A 451 7.28 -11.22 -13.48
C ILE A 451 7.59 -12.68 -13.15
N GLY A 452 8.87 -13.08 -13.16
CA GLY A 452 9.28 -14.44 -12.75
C GLY A 452 8.84 -14.77 -11.33
N PHE A 453 8.97 -13.81 -10.40
CA PHE A 453 8.50 -13.95 -9.04
C PHE A 453 6.95 -14.09 -8.97
N SER A 454 6.20 -13.34 -9.79
CA SER A 454 4.74 -13.50 -9.87
C SER A 454 4.32 -14.90 -10.36
N VAL A 455 5.04 -15.46 -11.34
CA VAL A 455 4.82 -16.84 -11.80
C VAL A 455 5.04 -17.83 -10.67
N LEU A 456 6.15 -17.70 -9.93
CA LEU A 456 6.44 -18.58 -8.79
C LEU A 456 5.37 -18.46 -7.71
N LEU A 457 4.99 -17.24 -7.33
CA LEU A 457 4.06 -17.00 -6.23
C LEU A 457 2.62 -17.35 -6.60
N LEU A 458 2.12 -16.86 -7.74
CA LEU A 458 0.71 -16.94 -8.11
C LEU A 458 0.38 -18.21 -8.90
N CYS A 459 1.29 -18.67 -9.78
CA CYS A 459 1.05 -19.84 -10.62
C CYS A 459 1.60 -21.11 -9.98
N VAL A 460 2.87 -21.17 -9.55
CA VAL A 460 3.46 -22.40 -9.01
C VAL A 460 2.97 -22.67 -7.58
N LEU A 461 3.15 -21.74 -6.66
CA LEU A 461 2.66 -21.86 -5.28
C LEU A 461 1.13 -21.74 -5.22
N GLY A 462 0.53 -20.95 -6.13
CA GLY A 462 -0.90 -20.76 -6.23
C GLY A 462 -1.46 -19.84 -5.14
N TRP A 463 -0.69 -18.85 -4.72
CA TRP A 463 -1.17 -17.83 -3.80
C TRP A 463 -2.36 -17.07 -4.39
N GLY A 464 -3.46 -16.93 -3.62
CA GLY A 464 -4.69 -16.28 -4.08
C GLY A 464 -5.57 -17.12 -5.00
N THR A 465 -5.14 -18.35 -5.39
CA THR A 465 -5.93 -19.20 -6.30
C THR A 465 -7.07 -19.95 -5.60
N SER A 466 -7.03 -20.09 -4.29
CA SER A 466 -8.04 -20.85 -3.51
C SER A 466 -9.44 -20.23 -3.60
N SER A 467 -9.53 -18.90 -3.76
CA SER A 467 -10.77 -18.12 -3.85
C SER A 467 -10.95 -17.42 -5.20
N ASN A 468 -10.11 -17.73 -6.19
CA ASN A 468 -10.06 -17.03 -7.48
C ASN A 468 -9.86 -15.49 -7.33
N ALA A 469 -9.06 -15.11 -6.33
CA ALA A 469 -8.84 -13.70 -5.93
C ALA A 469 -7.53 -13.12 -6.48
N LEU A 470 -7.01 -13.63 -7.61
CA LEU A 470 -5.75 -13.14 -8.19
C LEU A 470 -5.82 -11.67 -8.58
N PHE A 471 -7.01 -11.16 -8.93
CA PHE A 471 -7.19 -9.75 -9.27
C PHE A 471 -6.71 -8.80 -8.17
N LEU A 472 -6.82 -9.16 -6.89
CA LEU A 472 -6.33 -8.35 -5.77
C LEU A 472 -4.83 -8.02 -5.87
N TYR A 473 -4.06 -8.88 -6.52
CA TYR A 473 -2.62 -8.70 -6.71
C TYR A 473 -2.27 -7.99 -8.02
N SER A 474 -3.28 -7.70 -8.87
CA SER A 474 -3.05 -7.16 -10.21
C SER A 474 -2.33 -5.82 -10.19
N LEU A 475 -2.70 -4.89 -9.31
CA LEU A 475 -2.01 -3.60 -9.18
C LEU A 475 -0.52 -3.78 -8.82
N TYR A 476 -0.23 -4.69 -7.88
CA TYR A 476 1.09 -4.94 -7.33
C TYR A 476 2.06 -5.57 -8.34
N PHE A 477 1.53 -6.32 -9.31
CA PHE A 477 2.34 -6.98 -10.36
C PHE A 477 2.23 -6.32 -11.74
N SER A 478 1.13 -5.61 -12.05
CA SER A 478 0.87 -5.06 -13.39
C SER A 478 1.97 -4.15 -13.92
N TRP A 479 2.57 -3.33 -13.06
CA TRP A 479 3.67 -2.43 -13.44
C TRP A 479 4.81 -3.17 -14.15
N ALA A 480 5.11 -4.38 -13.68
CA ALA A 480 6.20 -5.18 -14.24
C ALA A 480 5.87 -5.71 -15.64
N PHE A 481 4.61 -5.98 -15.94
CA PHE A 481 4.17 -6.34 -17.29
C PHE A 481 4.20 -5.13 -18.23
N TRP A 482 3.87 -3.94 -17.74
CA TRP A 482 3.86 -2.70 -18.54
C TRP A 482 5.25 -2.18 -18.89
N VAL A 483 6.22 -2.31 -17.99
CA VAL A 483 7.57 -1.75 -18.14
C VAL A 483 8.29 -2.20 -19.43
N PRO A 484 8.41 -3.51 -19.74
CA PRO A 484 9.10 -3.94 -20.97
C PRO A 484 8.43 -3.41 -22.23
N PHE A 485 7.10 -3.32 -22.23
CA PHE A 485 6.33 -2.77 -23.33
C PHE A 485 6.65 -1.28 -23.55
N PHE A 486 6.54 -0.46 -22.49
CA PHE A 486 6.82 0.99 -22.61
C PHE A 486 8.29 1.27 -22.93
N LEU A 487 9.24 0.50 -22.41
CA LEU A 487 10.64 0.60 -22.81
C LEU A 487 10.85 0.30 -24.29
N SER A 488 10.07 -0.64 -24.85
CA SER A 488 10.11 -0.92 -26.29
C SER A 488 9.61 0.28 -27.10
N ILE A 489 8.53 0.92 -26.67
CA ILE A 489 8.01 2.14 -27.31
C ILE A 489 9.01 3.30 -27.18
N GLN A 490 9.64 3.49 -26.02
CA GLN A 490 10.68 4.48 -25.81
C GLN A 490 11.88 4.25 -26.76
N ARG A 491 12.25 2.99 -26.98
CA ARG A 491 13.31 2.62 -27.92
C ARG A 491 12.94 2.93 -29.37
N ILE A 492 11.69 2.68 -29.76
CA ILE A 492 11.15 3.06 -31.09
C ILE A 492 11.22 4.59 -31.25
N TYR A 493 10.80 5.33 -30.25
CA TYR A 493 10.87 6.80 -30.23
C TYR A 493 12.30 7.30 -30.42
N ASN A 494 13.25 6.73 -29.68
CA ASN A 494 14.67 7.11 -29.75
C ASN A 494 15.33 6.76 -31.08
N LYS A 495 14.83 5.76 -31.80
CA LYS A 495 15.26 5.41 -33.16
C LYS A 495 14.74 6.39 -34.25
N GLY A 496 14.03 7.44 -33.87
CA GLY A 496 13.52 8.45 -34.80
C GLY A 496 12.06 8.27 -35.20
N TYR A 497 11.40 7.16 -34.88
CA TYR A 497 9.98 6.89 -35.19
C TYR A 497 9.04 7.54 -34.16
N LYS A 498 9.24 8.85 -33.91
CA LYS A 498 8.53 9.60 -32.86
C LYS A 498 7.01 9.59 -33.04
N LYS A 499 6.53 9.88 -34.26
CA LYS A 499 5.09 9.89 -34.58
C LYS A 499 4.46 8.51 -34.37
N SER A 500 5.12 7.44 -34.84
CA SER A 500 4.60 6.06 -34.67
C SER A 500 4.51 5.68 -33.19
N ALA A 501 5.50 6.01 -32.37
CA ALA A 501 5.47 5.74 -30.93
C ALA A 501 4.28 6.44 -30.25
N ILE A 502 4.04 7.72 -30.56
CA ILE A 502 2.93 8.49 -30.01
C ILE A 502 1.59 7.90 -30.48
N VAL A 503 1.45 7.60 -31.77
CA VAL A 503 0.21 7.00 -32.32
C VAL A 503 -0.08 5.65 -31.65
N ILE A 504 0.92 4.77 -31.49
CA ILE A 504 0.73 3.47 -30.81
C ILE A 504 0.24 3.68 -29.37
N LEU A 505 0.85 4.58 -28.61
CA LEU A 505 0.42 4.84 -27.23
C LEU A 505 -0.99 5.47 -27.18
N THR A 506 -1.31 6.37 -28.09
CA THR A 506 -2.65 7.00 -28.16
C THR A 506 -3.73 5.97 -28.50
N CYS A 507 -3.47 5.11 -29.51
CA CYS A 507 -4.40 4.03 -29.86
C CYS A 507 -4.57 3.05 -28.69
N LEU A 508 -3.47 2.70 -28.01
CA LEU A 508 -3.51 1.83 -26.84
C LEU A 508 -4.32 2.47 -25.69
N PHE A 509 -4.13 3.76 -25.43
CA PHE A 509 -4.92 4.50 -24.44
C PHE A 509 -6.41 4.42 -24.73
N ILE A 510 -6.81 4.73 -25.98
CA ILE A 510 -8.22 4.71 -26.39
C ILE A 510 -8.81 3.30 -26.24
N LEU A 511 -8.06 2.28 -26.67
CA LEU A 511 -8.50 0.88 -26.59
C LEU A 511 -8.71 0.44 -25.13
N ILE A 512 -7.73 0.69 -24.28
CA ILE A 512 -7.77 0.31 -22.85
C ILE A 512 -8.86 1.08 -22.12
N ALA A 513 -8.96 2.39 -22.35
CA ALA A 513 -10.00 3.22 -21.75
C ALA A 513 -11.40 2.71 -22.13
N LYS A 514 -11.63 2.38 -23.42
CA LYS A 514 -12.92 1.86 -23.89
C LYS A 514 -13.36 0.60 -23.12
N PHE A 515 -12.48 -0.39 -23.03
CA PHE A 515 -12.82 -1.66 -22.38
C PHE A 515 -12.94 -1.52 -20.87
N ASN A 516 -12.00 -0.81 -20.24
CA ASN A 516 -11.97 -0.68 -18.78
C ASN A 516 -13.09 0.19 -18.24
N ILE A 517 -13.46 1.26 -18.94
CA ILE A 517 -14.61 2.10 -18.57
C ILE A 517 -15.92 1.31 -18.74
N ALA A 518 -16.06 0.51 -19.78
CA ALA A 518 -17.25 -0.32 -19.97
C ALA A 518 -17.44 -1.33 -18.83
N GLU A 519 -16.36 -2.04 -18.44
CA GLU A 519 -16.42 -2.99 -17.33
C GLU A 519 -16.59 -2.28 -15.96
N PHE A 520 -15.99 -1.10 -15.80
CA PHE A 520 -16.19 -0.27 -14.64
C PHE A 520 -17.65 0.17 -14.48
N ILE A 521 -18.31 0.57 -15.55
CA ILE A 521 -19.74 0.95 -15.52
C ILE A 521 -20.60 -0.24 -15.10
N ARG A 522 -20.31 -1.46 -15.59
CA ARG A 522 -21.00 -2.68 -15.15
C ARG A 522 -20.84 -2.92 -13.65
N MET A 523 -19.61 -2.84 -13.15
CA MET A 523 -19.31 -2.97 -11.72
C MET A 523 -20.04 -1.91 -10.89
N LEU A 524 -20.10 -0.69 -11.39
CA LEU A 524 -20.75 0.42 -10.70
C LEU A 524 -22.27 0.26 -10.64
N ASN A 525 -22.89 -0.18 -11.74
CA ASN A 525 -24.33 -0.50 -11.75
C ASN A 525 -24.66 -1.59 -10.72
N PHE A 526 -23.87 -2.69 -10.72
CA PHE A 526 -24.00 -3.72 -9.69
C PHE A 526 -23.89 -3.14 -8.27
N ALA A 527 -22.90 -2.27 -8.03
CA ALA A 527 -22.66 -1.67 -6.73
C ALA A 527 -23.81 -0.77 -6.28
N ILE A 528 -24.38 0.04 -7.18
CA ILE A 528 -25.49 0.95 -6.88
C ILE A 528 -26.79 0.16 -6.67
N GLU A 529 -27.05 -0.86 -7.48
CA GLU A 529 -28.27 -1.67 -7.38
C GLU A 529 -28.32 -2.52 -6.11
N ASN A 530 -27.19 -3.10 -5.70
CA ASN A 530 -27.16 -4.04 -4.57
C ASN A 530 -26.69 -3.42 -3.24
N TYR A 531 -25.95 -2.29 -3.29
CA TYR A 531 -25.38 -1.63 -2.11
C TYR A 531 -25.56 -0.10 -2.19
N PRO A 532 -26.81 0.40 -2.30
CA PRO A 532 -27.06 1.84 -2.30
C PRO A 532 -26.62 2.48 -0.97
N LEU A 533 -26.39 3.81 -1.00
CA LEU A 533 -26.07 4.59 0.21
C LEU A 533 -27.31 4.74 1.07
#